data_b73e103378ec0880196353d17758c3e7
#
_entry.id   b73e103378ec0880196353d17758c3e7
#
_cell.length_a   1.000
_cell.length_b   1.000
_cell.length_c   1.000
_cell.angle_alpha   90.00
_cell.angle_beta   90.00
_cell.angle_gamma   90.00
#
_symmetry.space_group_name_H-M   'P 1'
#
loop_
_entity.id
_entity.type
_entity.pdbx_description
1 polymer ?
#
loop_
_entity_poly.entity_id
_entity_poly.type
_entity_poly.pdbx_seq_one_letter_code
_entity_poly.pdbx_strand_id
1 'polypeptide(L)'
;EKFRDKGGKLIFMGDAPCLVDAVPCTRAKELFGKSEAVDFSRASLLTALEDVRTLTVRYADGRLTDNYIYQLREDNDCKWLFVCCSKEPDNKHIDDGKDVQIILNGTFSAEIYDTANGDIYPVKAEYTEGRTVIRHHIFGYDSILLRLTDGKSECTSVQYIPEKASEILGEMCDYEL
;
A
#
# COMPACT_ATOMS: atom_id res chain seq x y z
N GLU A 1 -5.02 7.91 27.85
CA GLU A 1 -3.83 8.29 28.58
C GLU A 1 -2.80 7.15 28.59
N LYS A 2 -3.12 6.00 29.21
CA LYS A 2 -2.18 4.86 29.34
C LYS A 2 -1.54 4.41 28.02
N PHE A 3 -2.26 4.46 26.89
CA PHE A 3 -1.74 4.11 25.58
C PHE A 3 -0.66 5.11 25.14
N ARG A 4 -0.95 6.40 25.24
CA ARG A 4 0.00 7.47 24.90
C ARG A 4 1.23 7.42 25.82
N ASP A 5 1.02 7.25 27.13
CA ASP A 5 2.10 7.23 28.12
C ASP A 5 3.06 6.06 27.92
N LYS A 6 2.63 5.01 27.18
CA LYS A 6 3.44 3.90 26.71
C LYS A 6 4.07 4.14 25.33
N GLY A 7 4.03 5.36 24.82
CA GLY A 7 4.58 5.71 23.49
C GLY A 7 3.61 5.52 22.32
N GLY A 8 2.34 5.21 22.59
CA GLY A 8 1.34 5.09 21.53
C GLY A 8 0.99 6.45 20.92
N LYS A 9 0.88 6.52 19.61
CA LYS A 9 0.49 7.73 18.87
C LYS A 9 -1.02 7.93 18.97
N LEU A 10 -1.44 9.06 19.55
CA LEU A 10 -2.84 9.45 19.68
C LEU A 10 -3.09 10.70 18.85
N ILE A 11 -4.00 10.60 17.89
CA ILE A 11 -4.37 11.67 16.97
C ILE A 11 -5.84 11.98 17.15
N PHE A 12 -6.16 13.26 17.29
CA PHE A 12 -7.53 13.77 17.26
C PHE A 12 -7.83 14.35 15.89
N MET A 13 -9.01 14.05 15.36
CA MET A 13 -9.50 14.64 14.13
C MET A 13 -10.66 15.58 14.43
N GLY A 14 -10.53 16.84 14.02
CA GLY A 14 -11.53 17.88 14.27
C GLY A 14 -11.40 18.52 15.66
N ASP A 15 -12.53 18.92 16.23
CA ASP A 15 -12.58 19.72 17.44
C ASP A 15 -12.20 18.97 18.71
N ALA A 16 -11.75 19.72 19.72
CA ALA A 16 -11.41 19.18 21.03
C ALA A 16 -12.65 18.56 21.71
N PRO A 17 -12.57 17.29 22.18
CA PRO A 17 -13.68 16.69 22.90
C PRO A 17 -13.91 17.42 24.24
N CYS A 18 -15.18 17.67 24.55
CA CYS A 18 -15.57 18.40 25.77
C CYS A 18 -16.41 17.55 26.73
N LEU A 19 -16.75 16.33 26.34
CA LEU A 19 -17.61 15.43 27.12
C LEU A 19 -16.92 14.10 27.39
N VAL A 20 -17.17 13.51 28.54
CA VAL A 20 -16.89 12.11 28.87
C VAL A 20 -18.19 11.52 29.42
N ASP A 21 -18.69 10.44 28.81
CA ASP A 21 -19.97 9.80 29.14
C ASP A 21 -21.15 10.83 29.18
N ALA A 22 -21.19 11.72 28.17
CA ALA A 22 -22.16 12.80 28.03
C ALA A 22 -22.10 13.89 29.13
N VAL A 23 -21.10 13.88 30.00
CA VAL A 23 -20.89 14.88 31.04
C VAL A 23 -19.73 15.81 30.63
N PRO A 24 -19.89 17.15 30.76
CA PRO A 24 -18.80 18.09 30.52
C PRO A 24 -17.56 17.76 31.34
N CYS A 25 -16.39 17.67 30.67
CA CYS A 25 -15.17 17.26 31.32
C CYS A 25 -13.95 17.94 30.71
N THR A 26 -13.10 18.53 31.56
CA THR A 26 -11.84 19.18 31.17
C THR A 26 -10.74 18.18 30.79
N ARG A 27 -10.78 16.97 31.35
CA ARG A 27 -9.77 15.92 31.14
C ARG A 27 -9.60 15.55 29.66
N ALA A 28 -10.70 15.46 28.90
CA ALA A 28 -10.65 15.18 27.46
C ALA A 28 -9.96 16.31 26.70
N LYS A 29 -10.24 17.55 27.07
CA LYS A 29 -9.60 18.75 26.52
C LYS A 29 -8.10 18.82 26.85
N GLU A 30 -7.72 18.45 28.08
CA GLU A 30 -6.31 18.36 28.49
C GLU A 30 -5.54 17.29 27.71
N LEU A 31 -6.18 16.13 27.46
CA LEU A 31 -5.59 15.07 26.64
C LEU A 31 -5.43 15.50 25.18
N PHE A 32 -6.41 16.20 24.62
CA PHE A 32 -6.34 16.82 23.31
C PHE A 32 -5.15 17.77 23.20
N GLY A 33 -4.98 18.68 24.15
CA GLY A 33 -3.87 19.64 24.15
C GLY A 33 -2.46 19.02 24.29
N LYS A 34 -2.38 17.76 24.69
CA LYS A 34 -1.13 16.97 24.81
C LYS A 34 -0.94 15.97 23.66
N SER A 35 -1.80 15.97 22.67
CA SER A 35 -1.82 15.03 21.56
C SER A 35 -1.76 15.78 20.22
N GLU A 36 -1.50 15.05 19.15
CA GLU A 36 -1.55 15.61 17.80
C GLU A 36 -3.01 15.84 17.39
N ALA A 37 -3.30 17.03 16.86
CA ALA A 37 -4.61 17.34 16.31
C ALA A 37 -4.49 17.65 14.83
N VAL A 38 -5.38 17.11 14.03
CA VAL A 38 -5.41 17.27 12.58
C VAL A 38 -6.82 17.62 12.10
N ASP A 39 -6.92 18.21 10.93
CA ASP A 39 -8.21 18.48 10.29
C ASP A 39 -8.96 17.17 10.01
N PHE A 40 -10.29 17.25 10.02
CA PHE A 40 -11.14 16.10 9.72
C PHE A 40 -11.09 15.79 8.21
N SER A 41 -9.95 15.29 7.76
CA SER A 41 -9.73 14.87 6.38
C SER A 41 -8.87 13.61 6.29
N ARG A 42 -9.11 12.80 5.25
CA ARG A 42 -8.29 11.61 4.97
C ARG A 42 -6.81 11.99 4.75
N ALA A 43 -6.55 13.08 4.04
CA ALA A 43 -5.20 13.52 3.73
C ALA A 43 -4.42 13.87 5.00
N SER A 44 -5.01 14.68 5.88
CA SER A 44 -4.41 15.08 7.16
C SER A 44 -4.11 13.89 8.06
N LEU A 45 -5.06 12.94 8.16
CA LEU A 45 -4.86 11.72 8.93
C LEU A 45 -3.72 10.85 8.38
N LEU A 46 -3.69 10.63 7.06
CA LEU A 46 -2.65 9.81 6.43
C LEU A 46 -1.27 10.45 6.56
N THR A 47 -1.19 11.79 6.49
CA THR A 47 0.06 12.53 6.73
C THR A 47 0.54 12.34 8.16
N ALA A 48 -0.37 12.47 9.13
CA ALA A 48 -0.03 12.30 10.55
C ALA A 48 0.38 10.87 10.90
N LEU A 49 -0.05 9.87 10.15
CA LEU A 49 0.28 8.46 10.36
C LEU A 49 1.51 7.98 9.56
N GLU A 50 2.12 8.83 8.72
CA GLU A 50 3.14 8.42 7.76
C GLU A 50 4.35 7.73 8.42
N ASP A 51 4.75 8.16 9.59
CA ASP A 51 5.88 7.63 10.37
C ASP A 51 5.60 6.26 11.01
N VAL A 52 4.32 5.93 11.25
CA VAL A 52 3.90 4.68 11.90
C VAL A 52 3.23 3.69 10.94
N ARG A 53 3.04 4.07 9.69
CA ARG A 53 2.44 3.18 8.67
C ARG A 53 3.39 2.06 8.32
N THR A 54 2.89 0.83 8.39
CA THR A 54 3.65 -0.36 8.00
C THR A 54 3.84 -0.44 6.48
N LEU A 55 2.81 -0.01 5.72
CA LEU A 55 2.75 -0.13 4.29
C LEU A 55 2.00 1.06 3.66
N THR A 56 2.49 1.51 2.51
CA THR A 56 1.82 2.49 1.66
C THR A 56 1.97 2.09 0.20
N VAL A 57 0.91 2.24 -0.59
CA VAL A 57 0.97 2.15 -2.05
C VAL A 57 0.73 3.54 -2.62
N ARG A 58 1.66 4.01 -3.45
CA ARG A 58 1.60 5.32 -4.12
C ARG A 58 1.75 5.13 -5.62
N TYR A 59 1.22 6.07 -6.40
CA TYR A 59 1.59 6.17 -7.80
C TYR A 59 3.06 6.59 -7.95
N ALA A 60 3.65 6.37 -9.11
CA ALA A 60 5.05 6.74 -9.39
C ALA A 60 5.34 8.24 -9.17
N ASP A 61 4.34 9.10 -9.31
CA ASP A 61 4.41 10.55 -9.05
C ASP A 61 4.30 10.92 -7.55
N GLY A 62 4.19 9.94 -6.66
CA GLY A 62 4.11 10.11 -5.21
C GLY A 62 2.70 10.34 -4.66
N ARG A 63 1.68 10.49 -5.49
CA ARG A 63 0.29 10.64 -5.04
C ARG A 63 -0.19 9.35 -4.37
N LEU A 64 -1.04 9.50 -3.34
CA LEU A 64 -1.71 8.36 -2.71
C LEU A 64 -2.67 7.70 -3.69
N THR A 65 -2.67 6.38 -3.69
CA THR A 65 -3.63 5.59 -4.47
C THR A 65 -4.95 5.44 -3.72
N ASP A 66 -6.03 5.27 -4.45
CA ASP A 66 -7.38 5.04 -3.92
C ASP A 66 -8.05 3.79 -4.51
N ASN A 67 -7.34 3.09 -5.40
CA ASN A 67 -7.83 1.95 -6.16
C ASN A 67 -7.10 0.63 -5.87
N TYR A 68 -6.20 0.62 -4.90
CA TYR A 68 -5.52 -0.60 -4.47
C TYR A 68 -5.93 -0.97 -3.05
N ILE A 69 -6.21 -2.25 -2.85
CA ILE A 69 -6.36 -2.88 -1.55
C ILE A 69 -5.22 -3.85 -1.33
N TYR A 70 -4.87 -4.07 -0.08
CA TYR A 70 -3.76 -4.94 0.25
C TYR A 70 -4.01 -5.70 1.56
N GLN A 71 -3.34 -6.83 1.69
CA GLN A 71 -3.26 -7.60 2.90
C GLN A 71 -1.82 -7.97 3.18
N LEU A 72 -1.34 -7.61 4.37
CA LEU A 72 -0.03 -8.03 4.89
C LEU A 72 -0.24 -9.07 5.98
N ARG A 73 0.42 -10.21 5.83
CA ARG A 73 0.42 -11.29 6.83
C ARG A 73 1.85 -11.61 7.25
N GLU A 74 2.02 -12.01 8.49
CA GLU A 74 3.29 -12.43 9.05
C GLU A 74 3.26 -13.95 9.23
N ASP A 75 4.34 -14.59 8.82
CA ASP A 75 4.61 -16.01 8.98
C ASP A 75 5.91 -16.19 9.79
N ASN A 76 6.32 -17.42 10.03
CA ASN A 76 7.46 -17.71 10.91
C ASN A 76 8.77 -17.07 10.46
N ASP A 77 9.04 -17.03 9.16
CA ASP A 77 10.31 -16.59 8.56
C ASP A 77 10.16 -15.48 7.51
N CYS A 78 8.94 -15.05 7.23
CA CYS A 78 8.67 -14.07 6.19
C CYS A 78 7.36 -13.30 6.44
N LYS A 79 7.12 -12.30 5.60
CA LYS A 79 5.81 -11.65 5.48
C LYS A 79 5.28 -11.87 4.07
N TRP A 80 3.97 -12.06 3.96
CA TRP A 80 3.26 -12.17 2.71
C TRP A 80 2.47 -10.89 2.46
N LEU A 81 2.72 -10.24 1.35
CA LEU A 81 1.99 -9.06 0.93
C LEU A 81 1.25 -9.34 -0.37
N PHE A 82 -0.06 -9.27 -0.30
CA PHE A 82 -0.94 -9.29 -1.47
C PHE A 82 -1.46 -7.89 -1.74
N VAL A 83 -1.33 -7.41 -2.97
CA VAL A 83 -1.87 -6.12 -3.43
C VAL A 83 -2.69 -6.38 -4.69
N CYS A 84 -3.89 -5.84 -4.78
CA CYS A 84 -4.72 -5.96 -5.97
C CYS A 84 -5.45 -4.66 -6.30
N CYS A 85 -5.81 -4.51 -7.56
CA CYS A 85 -6.65 -3.41 -8.02
C CYS A 85 -8.09 -3.64 -7.55
N SER A 86 -8.71 -2.63 -6.93
CA SER A 86 -10.06 -2.70 -6.38
C SER A 86 -11.12 -2.03 -7.24
N LYS A 87 -10.71 -1.32 -8.28
CA LYS A 87 -11.59 -0.60 -9.20
C LYS A 87 -11.35 -1.09 -10.63
N GLU A 88 -12.41 -1.05 -11.41
CA GLU A 88 -12.29 -1.26 -12.85
C GLU A 88 -11.46 -0.14 -13.50
N PRO A 89 -10.71 -0.44 -14.57
CA PRO A 89 -10.04 0.60 -15.35
C PRO A 89 -11.07 1.52 -16.00
N ASP A 90 -10.70 2.79 -16.19
CA ASP A 90 -11.58 3.81 -16.80
C ASP A 90 -12.02 3.41 -18.21
N ASN A 91 -11.13 2.72 -18.94
CA ASN A 91 -11.45 2.12 -20.23
C ASN A 91 -11.12 0.63 -20.20
N LYS A 92 -12.16 -0.21 -20.27
CA LYS A 92 -12.01 -1.67 -20.22
C LYS A 92 -11.31 -2.28 -21.45
N HIS A 93 -11.26 -1.52 -22.54
CA HIS A 93 -10.66 -1.98 -23.81
C HIS A 93 -9.20 -1.55 -23.95
N ILE A 94 -8.79 -0.52 -23.21
CA ILE A 94 -7.42 -0.01 -23.25
C ILE A 94 -6.98 0.20 -21.80
N ASP A 95 -6.21 -0.73 -21.29
CA ASP A 95 -5.65 -0.63 -19.97
C ASP A 95 -4.12 -0.62 -20.08
N ASP A 96 -3.54 0.57 -19.91
CA ASP A 96 -2.10 0.75 -19.90
C ASP A 96 -1.48 0.49 -18.52
N GLY A 97 -2.30 0.11 -17.55
CA GLY A 97 -1.87 -0.08 -16.18
C GLY A 97 -1.42 1.21 -15.49
N LYS A 98 -0.83 1.07 -14.33
CA LYS A 98 -0.26 2.18 -13.56
C LYS A 98 1.04 1.76 -12.90
N ASP A 99 2.03 2.64 -12.98
CA ASP A 99 3.26 2.49 -12.20
C ASP A 99 3.02 2.89 -10.75
N VAL A 100 3.33 1.96 -9.86
CA VAL A 100 3.14 2.14 -8.41
C VAL A 100 4.45 1.92 -7.66
N GLN A 101 4.50 2.49 -6.47
CA GLN A 101 5.53 2.29 -5.46
C GLN A 101 4.87 1.63 -4.24
N ILE A 102 5.31 0.44 -3.90
CA ILE A 102 4.95 -0.26 -2.68
C ILE A 102 6.05 0.06 -1.67
N ILE A 103 5.70 0.83 -0.63
CA ILE A 103 6.64 1.36 0.36
C ILE A 103 6.35 0.66 1.68
N LEU A 104 7.33 -0.08 2.18
CA LEU A 104 7.27 -0.85 3.42
C LEU A 104 8.16 -0.21 4.48
N ASN A 105 7.68 -0.10 5.70
CA ASN A 105 8.50 0.28 6.84
C ASN A 105 9.33 -0.92 7.29
N GLY A 106 10.65 -0.80 7.21
CA GLY A 106 11.59 -1.90 7.42
C GLY A 106 12.44 -2.20 6.19
N THR A 107 13.38 -3.10 6.36
CA THR A 107 14.32 -3.52 5.30
C THR A 107 14.02 -4.95 4.92
N PHE A 108 13.50 -5.16 3.72
CA PHE A 108 13.07 -6.46 3.22
C PHE A 108 13.66 -6.77 1.86
N SER A 109 14.12 -8.00 1.68
CA SER A 109 14.27 -8.63 0.37
C SER A 109 12.90 -9.09 -0.12
N ALA A 110 12.61 -8.96 -1.40
CA ALA A 110 11.30 -9.29 -1.95
C ALA A 110 11.39 -10.25 -3.15
N GLU A 111 10.44 -11.15 -3.23
CA GLU A 111 10.21 -12.06 -4.35
C GLU A 111 8.75 -11.96 -4.77
N ILE A 112 8.49 -11.91 -6.08
CA ILE A 112 7.14 -12.05 -6.63
C ILE A 112 6.85 -13.53 -6.83
N TYR A 113 5.69 -13.96 -6.34
CA TYR A 113 5.10 -15.25 -6.62
C TYR A 113 4.03 -15.04 -7.69
N ASP A 114 4.35 -15.42 -8.93
CA ASP A 114 3.41 -15.31 -10.03
C ASP A 114 2.32 -16.38 -9.89
N THR A 115 1.11 -15.94 -9.61
CA THR A 115 -0.02 -16.82 -9.36
C THR A 115 -0.60 -17.44 -10.64
N ALA A 116 -0.21 -16.94 -11.82
CA ALA A 116 -0.69 -17.44 -13.08
C ALA A 116 0.12 -18.66 -13.57
N ASN A 117 1.45 -18.64 -13.40
CA ASN A 117 2.34 -19.70 -13.90
C ASN A 117 3.07 -20.47 -12.78
N GLY A 118 3.05 -19.95 -11.54
CA GLY A 118 3.72 -20.57 -10.38
C GLY A 118 5.21 -20.26 -10.28
N ASP A 119 5.73 -19.36 -11.09
CA ASP A 119 7.13 -18.97 -11.06
C ASP A 119 7.43 -17.99 -9.93
N ILE A 120 8.68 -17.94 -9.49
CA ILE A 120 9.17 -17.04 -8.44
C ILE A 120 10.25 -16.17 -9.03
N TYR A 121 10.07 -14.85 -8.89
CA TYR A 121 10.99 -13.86 -9.43
C TYR A 121 11.56 -12.98 -8.31
N PRO A 122 12.88 -12.82 -8.22
CA PRO A 122 13.46 -11.83 -7.32
C PRO A 122 13.12 -10.41 -7.78
N VAL A 123 12.85 -9.52 -6.84
CA VAL A 123 12.47 -8.14 -7.11
C VAL A 123 13.57 -7.20 -6.72
N LYS A 124 13.88 -6.25 -7.59
CA LYS A 124 14.74 -5.12 -7.23
C LYS A 124 14.01 -4.22 -6.24
N ALA A 125 14.60 -4.03 -5.07
CA ALA A 125 14.13 -3.13 -4.05
C ALA A 125 15.12 -1.98 -3.84
N GLU A 126 14.59 -0.78 -3.61
CA GLU A 126 15.36 0.39 -3.20
C GLU A 126 15.23 0.56 -1.68
N TYR A 127 16.30 0.99 -1.02
CA TYR A 127 16.33 1.13 0.43
C TYR A 127 16.64 2.57 0.81
N THR A 128 15.69 3.24 1.43
CA THR A 128 15.82 4.64 1.82
C THR A 128 15.24 4.85 3.22
N GLU A 129 16.00 5.45 4.11
CA GLU A 129 15.56 5.85 5.46
C GLU A 129 14.87 4.73 6.26
N GLY A 130 15.40 3.50 6.18
CA GLY A 130 14.81 2.36 6.89
C GLY A 130 13.54 1.79 6.26
N ARG A 131 13.25 2.17 5.02
CA ARG A 131 12.13 1.70 4.23
C ARG A 131 12.59 0.92 3.02
N THR A 132 11.77 -0.02 2.61
CA THR A 132 11.91 -0.77 1.34
C THR A 132 10.91 -0.23 0.34
N VAL A 133 11.38 0.15 -0.84
CA VAL A 133 10.54 0.64 -1.95
C VAL A 133 10.63 -0.34 -3.11
N ILE A 134 9.50 -0.89 -3.49
CA ILE A 134 9.35 -1.78 -4.64
C ILE A 134 8.53 -1.04 -5.70
N ARG A 135 9.10 -0.92 -6.91
CA ARG A 135 8.40 -0.34 -8.07
C ARG A 135 7.78 -1.45 -8.89
N HIS A 136 6.53 -1.29 -9.26
CA HIS A 136 5.84 -2.28 -10.05
C HIS A 136 4.81 -1.63 -10.97
N HIS A 137 4.55 -2.28 -12.11
CA HIS A 137 3.49 -1.89 -13.03
C HIS A 137 2.30 -2.82 -12.81
N ILE A 138 1.14 -2.28 -12.48
CA ILE A 138 -0.09 -3.06 -12.20
C ILE A 138 -1.15 -2.66 -13.21
N PHE A 139 -1.67 -3.64 -13.95
CA PHE A 139 -2.81 -3.47 -14.85
C PHE A 139 -4.13 -3.49 -14.09
N GLY A 140 -5.22 -3.09 -14.75
CA GLY A 140 -6.57 -3.28 -14.21
C GLY A 140 -6.87 -4.75 -13.95
N TYR A 141 -7.58 -5.03 -12.87
CA TYR A 141 -7.90 -6.39 -12.38
C TYR A 141 -6.70 -7.27 -11.99
N ASP A 142 -5.49 -6.72 -12.06
CA ASP A 142 -4.27 -7.43 -11.72
C ASP A 142 -4.00 -7.43 -10.21
N SER A 143 -3.13 -8.34 -9.81
CA SER A 143 -2.67 -8.48 -8.44
C SER A 143 -1.21 -8.91 -8.39
N ILE A 144 -0.56 -8.60 -7.28
CA ILE A 144 0.81 -9.02 -6.99
C ILE A 144 0.86 -9.71 -5.64
N LEU A 145 1.53 -10.85 -5.58
CA LEU A 145 1.84 -11.55 -4.35
C LEU A 145 3.35 -11.49 -4.10
N LEU A 146 3.73 -10.87 -3.00
CA LEU A 146 5.12 -10.70 -2.58
C LEU A 146 5.42 -11.52 -1.34
N ARG A 147 6.52 -12.27 -1.37
CA ARG A 147 7.17 -12.79 -0.19
C ARG A 147 8.27 -11.81 0.24
N LEU A 148 8.25 -11.41 1.48
CA LEU A 148 9.16 -10.44 2.07
C LEU A 148 9.98 -11.12 3.17
N THR A 149 11.29 -11.10 3.07
CA THR A 149 12.20 -11.61 4.10
C THR A 149 13.05 -10.50 4.65
N ASP A 150 13.38 -10.55 5.93
CA ASP A 150 14.20 -9.53 6.57
C ASP A 150 15.61 -9.47 5.92
N GLY A 151 16.07 -8.26 5.65
CA GLY A 151 17.37 -8.02 5.02
C GLY A 151 17.27 -7.38 3.64
N LYS A 152 18.43 -7.03 3.07
CA LYS A 152 18.50 -6.43 1.74
C LYS A 152 18.67 -7.52 0.68
N SER A 153 18.02 -7.34 -0.44
CA SER A 153 18.26 -8.13 -1.64
C SER A 153 19.53 -7.66 -2.34
N GLU A 154 20.34 -8.59 -2.81
CA GLU A 154 21.46 -8.33 -3.74
C GLU A 154 20.99 -8.23 -5.19
N CYS A 155 19.68 -8.41 -5.46
CA CYS A 155 19.10 -8.36 -6.79
C CYS A 155 19.22 -6.96 -7.39
N THR A 156 20.05 -6.81 -8.40
CA THR A 156 20.30 -5.52 -9.07
C THR A 156 19.60 -5.37 -10.40
N SER A 157 19.11 -6.45 -11.00
CA SER A 157 18.81 -6.45 -12.43
C SER A 157 17.49 -7.10 -12.87
N VAL A 158 16.80 -7.87 -12.05
CA VAL A 158 15.57 -8.55 -12.49
C VAL A 158 14.37 -7.73 -12.04
N GLN A 159 13.71 -7.15 -13.01
CA GLN A 159 12.40 -6.53 -12.84
C GLN A 159 11.39 -7.44 -13.51
N TYR A 160 10.50 -8.05 -12.73
CA TYR A 160 9.34 -8.71 -13.28
C TYR A 160 8.48 -7.64 -13.96
N ILE A 161 8.25 -7.80 -15.25
CA ILE A 161 7.29 -7.01 -16.01
C ILE A 161 6.17 -7.96 -16.37
N PRO A 162 4.96 -7.78 -15.84
CA PRO A 162 3.84 -8.61 -16.21
C PRO A 162 3.60 -8.50 -17.71
N GLU A 163 3.52 -9.62 -18.39
CA GLU A 163 3.18 -9.64 -19.81
C GLU A 163 1.74 -9.16 -19.98
N LYS A 164 1.57 -8.08 -20.72
CA LYS A 164 0.26 -7.70 -21.21
C LYS A 164 -0.14 -8.74 -22.24
N ALA A 165 -1.24 -9.45 -22.03
CA ALA A 165 -1.78 -10.36 -23.03
C ALA A 165 -2.10 -9.54 -24.30
N SER A 166 -1.21 -9.63 -25.29
CA SER A 166 -1.31 -8.89 -26.54
C SER A 166 -1.61 -9.82 -27.74
N GLU A 167 -1.81 -11.10 -27.52
CA GLU A 167 -2.26 -12.00 -28.57
C GLU A 167 -3.74 -11.75 -28.86
N ILE A 168 -3.99 -11.23 -30.05
CA ILE A 168 -5.31 -11.35 -30.67
C ILE A 168 -5.46 -12.84 -31.02
N LEU A 169 -6.15 -13.57 -30.17
CA LEU A 169 -6.50 -14.95 -30.41
C LEU A 169 -7.59 -15.00 -31.49
N GLY A 170 -7.15 -14.95 -32.72
CA GLY A 170 -7.98 -15.12 -33.91
C GLY A 170 -8.53 -13.83 -34.49
N GLU A 171 -8.52 -13.77 -35.84
CA GLU A 171 -9.35 -12.83 -36.56
C GLU A 171 -10.82 -13.19 -36.27
N MET A 172 -11.59 -12.27 -35.75
CA MET A 172 -13.03 -12.42 -35.74
C MET A 172 -13.49 -12.51 -37.20
N CYS A 173 -14.06 -13.63 -37.55
CA CYS A 173 -14.70 -13.76 -38.82
C CYS A 173 -15.71 -12.62 -38.99
N ASP A 174 -15.61 -11.92 -40.12
CA ASP A 174 -16.64 -10.96 -40.54
C ASP A 174 -17.96 -11.71 -40.62
N TYR A 175 -18.89 -11.39 -39.75
CA TYR A 175 -20.28 -11.83 -39.94
C TYR A 175 -20.86 -10.94 -41.03
N GLU A 176 -20.93 -11.47 -42.24
CA GLU A 176 -21.85 -10.91 -43.23
C GLU A 176 -23.28 -11.09 -42.70
N LEU A 177 -23.96 -9.99 -42.47
CA LEU A 177 -25.37 -9.92 -42.17
C LEU A 177 -26.19 -10.00 -43.50
#